data_a1634272fda812ad254243cef57b928e
#
_entry.id   a1634272fda812ad254243cef57b928e
#
_cell.length_a   1.000
_cell.length_b   1.000
_cell.length_c   1.000
_cell.angle_alpha   90.00
_cell.angle_beta   90.00
_cell.angle_gamma   90.00
#
_symmetry.space_group_name_H-M   'P 1'
#
loop_
_entity.id
_entity.type
_entity.pdbx_description
1 polymer ?
#
loop_
_entity_poly.entity_id
_entity_poly.type
_entity_poly.pdbx_seq_one_letter_code
_entity_poly.pdbx_strand_id
1 'polypeptide(L)'
;MAALEVRNLHKRYGRHVAVQDVSFCVEEGEIFGIIGPNGAGKTTTVESVAGLRRPDSGSVSVLGLDPVTERAEVRERLGVQLQESRLPDAITVAEALELYGSFYRKPADQGELMELLGLGEQRKTRYKVLSGGQKQRLSIALALVGGPKVAILDELTTGLDPQARRDTWSLVERVRETGVTVLLVTHFMDEAERLSDRIAVIDKGRVVAVDTPAGLIAQSSVVQQVRFRVSRPLDRGVLTALPEVTEVEVSEGRCVVTGRGQLLSGVAGALARAEVVAEDLRVDRRTLDDAFVAFTGHVSESPESSEPLDSPESSARSERRAG
;
A
#
# COMPACT_ATOMS: atom_id res chain seq x y z
N MET A 1 -1.89 17.32 -15.70
CA MET A 1 -2.90 16.64 -16.57
C MET A 1 -3.15 15.25 -16.03
N ALA A 2 -4.36 14.67 -16.27
CA ALA A 2 -4.64 13.32 -15.82
C ALA A 2 -3.79 12.29 -16.58
N ALA A 3 -2.99 11.53 -15.86
CA ALA A 3 -2.22 10.39 -16.41
C ALA A 3 -3.09 9.13 -16.54
N LEU A 4 -3.98 8.93 -15.55
CA LEU A 4 -4.97 7.86 -15.57
C LEU A 4 -6.33 8.42 -15.19
N GLU A 5 -7.37 7.97 -15.88
CA GLU A 5 -8.74 8.31 -15.52
C GLU A 5 -9.62 7.05 -15.61
N VAL A 6 -10.33 6.77 -14.54
CA VAL A 6 -11.29 5.68 -14.43
C VAL A 6 -12.64 6.28 -14.07
N ARG A 7 -13.69 6.02 -14.87
CA ARG A 7 -15.02 6.54 -14.68
C ARG A 7 -16.06 5.45 -14.66
N ASN A 8 -16.79 5.32 -13.55
CA ASN A 8 -17.91 4.38 -13.35
C ASN A 8 -17.59 2.96 -13.81
N LEU A 9 -16.35 2.50 -13.53
CA LEU A 9 -15.88 1.19 -13.93
C LEU A 9 -16.75 0.12 -13.31
N HIS A 10 -17.28 -0.77 -14.15
CA HIS A 10 -18.07 -1.92 -13.74
C HIS A 10 -17.53 -3.20 -14.35
N LYS A 11 -17.40 -4.26 -13.52
CA LYS A 11 -16.98 -5.57 -13.98
C LYS A 11 -17.63 -6.69 -13.18
N ARG A 12 -18.17 -7.67 -13.91
CA ARG A 12 -18.83 -8.84 -13.35
C ARG A 12 -18.25 -10.13 -13.94
N TYR A 13 -18.17 -11.15 -13.11
CA TYR A 13 -17.80 -12.53 -13.50
C TYR A 13 -18.95 -13.46 -13.16
N GLY A 14 -19.73 -13.85 -14.17
CA GLY A 14 -20.95 -14.62 -13.95
C GLY A 14 -21.92 -13.87 -13.04
N ARG A 15 -22.19 -14.38 -11.85
CA ARG A 15 -23.07 -13.73 -10.84
C ARG A 15 -22.33 -12.82 -9.88
N HIS A 16 -21.00 -12.89 -9.83
CA HIS A 16 -20.19 -12.09 -8.92
C HIS A 16 -19.85 -10.73 -9.55
N VAL A 17 -20.18 -9.64 -8.86
CA VAL A 17 -19.81 -8.28 -9.23
C VAL A 17 -18.47 -7.97 -8.53
N ALA A 18 -17.39 -7.98 -9.28
CA ALA A 18 -16.05 -7.70 -8.72
C ALA A 18 -15.78 -6.19 -8.61
N VAL A 19 -16.26 -5.40 -9.57
CA VAL A 19 -16.19 -3.93 -9.55
C VAL A 19 -17.60 -3.42 -9.84
N GLN A 20 -18.15 -2.64 -8.93
CA GLN A 20 -19.51 -2.15 -9.02
C GLN A 20 -19.60 -0.74 -9.60
N ASP A 21 -18.75 0.15 -9.09
CA ASP A 21 -18.66 1.54 -9.49
C ASP A 21 -17.35 2.14 -8.94
N VAL A 22 -16.30 2.07 -9.75
CA VAL A 22 -15.00 2.62 -9.37
C VAL A 22 -14.69 3.82 -10.26
N SER A 23 -14.43 4.97 -9.63
CA SER A 23 -14.05 6.20 -10.32
C SER A 23 -12.92 6.89 -9.56
N PHE A 24 -11.82 7.19 -10.25
CA PHE A 24 -10.71 7.98 -9.72
C PHE A 24 -9.89 8.58 -10.87
N CYS A 25 -9.06 9.57 -10.52
CA CYS A 25 -8.16 10.25 -11.44
C CYS A 25 -6.77 10.31 -10.81
N VAL A 26 -5.74 9.99 -11.59
CA VAL A 26 -4.32 10.06 -11.22
C VAL A 26 -3.67 11.17 -12.02
N GLU A 27 -3.00 12.11 -11.35
CA GLU A 27 -2.30 13.21 -12.01
C GLU A 27 -0.89 12.79 -12.45
N GLU A 28 -0.33 13.49 -13.44
CA GLU A 28 1.04 13.20 -13.89
C GLU A 28 2.06 13.46 -12.77
N GLY A 29 2.98 12.52 -12.57
CA GLY A 29 4.07 12.62 -11.61
C GLY A 29 3.70 12.31 -10.15
N GLU A 30 2.43 11.95 -9.86
CA GLU A 30 2.07 11.50 -8.51
C GLU A 30 2.28 10.00 -8.31
N ILE A 31 2.44 9.59 -7.07
CA ILE A 31 2.23 8.21 -6.63
C ILE A 31 0.80 8.13 -6.08
N PHE A 32 -0.07 7.44 -6.80
CA PHE A 32 -1.46 7.23 -6.40
C PHE A 32 -1.65 5.84 -5.83
N GLY A 33 -2.07 5.76 -4.57
CA GLY A 33 -2.31 4.50 -3.86
C GLY A 33 -3.71 3.95 -4.11
N ILE A 34 -3.83 2.65 -4.28
CA ILE A 34 -5.09 1.91 -4.19
C ILE A 34 -4.97 0.93 -3.02
N ILE A 35 -5.83 1.10 -2.03
CA ILE A 35 -5.93 0.20 -0.88
C ILE A 35 -7.34 -0.38 -0.76
N GLY A 36 -7.45 -1.50 -0.07
CA GLY A 36 -8.74 -2.18 0.15
C GLY A 36 -8.55 -3.60 0.64
N PRO A 37 -9.56 -4.23 1.23
CA PRO A 37 -9.48 -5.62 1.68
C PRO A 37 -9.33 -6.59 0.50
N ASN A 38 -8.98 -7.83 0.80
CA ASN A 38 -8.96 -8.89 -0.21
C ASN A 38 -10.35 -9.09 -0.80
N GLY A 39 -10.43 -9.20 -2.14
CA GLY A 39 -11.71 -9.28 -2.83
C GLY A 39 -12.45 -7.94 -3.05
N ALA A 40 -11.89 -6.80 -2.66
CA ALA A 40 -12.51 -5.49 -2.85
C ALA A 40 -12.63 -5.05 -4.32
N GLY A 41 -11.94 -5.74 -5.27
CA GLY A 41 -11.96 -5.39 -6.69
C GLY A 41 -10.70 -4.67 -7.17
N LYS A 42 -9.66 -4.54 -6.32
CA LYS A 42 -8.38 -3.87 -6.67
C LYS A 42 -7.74 -4.46 -7.93
N THR A 43 -7.44 -5.76 -7.92
CA THR A 43 -6.79 -6.46 -9.05
C THR A 43 -7.61 -6.33 -10.35
N THR A 44 -8.94 -6.49 -10.27
CA THR A 44 -9.82 -6.32 -11.45
C THR A 44 -9.78 -4.89 -11.99
N THR A 45 -9.72 -3.89 -11.11
CA THR A 45 -9.57 -2.48 -11.48
C THR A 45 -8.23 -2.24 -12.17
N VAL A 46 -7.14 -2.72 -11.58
CA VAL A 46 -5.77 -2.61 -12.12
C VAL A 46 -5.64 -3.32 -13.47
N GLU A 47 -6.13 -4.56 -13.60
CA GLU A 47 -6.15 -5.28 -14.86
C GLU A 47 -6.97 -4.56 -15.96
N SER A 48 -8.02 -3.84 -15.55
CA SER A 48 -8.80 -3.02 -16.49
C SER A 48 -8.02 -1.80 -16.95
N VAL A 49 -7.29 -1.13 -16.05
CA VAL A 49 -6.39 -0.01 -16.38
C VAL A 49 -5.25 -0.49 -17.28
N ALA A 50 -4.70 -1.67 -17.02
CA ALA A 50 -3.65 -2.27 -17.84
C ALA A 50 -4.15 -2.78 -19.23
N GLY A 51 -5.45 -2.72 -19.50
CA GLY A 51 -6.05 -3.25 -20.73
C GLY A 51 -6.02 -4.78 -20.82
N LEU A 52 -5.78 -5.47 -19.70
CA LEU A 52 -5.80 -6.94 -19.60
C LEU A 52 -7.23 -7.46 -19.41
N ARG A 53 -8.12 -6.63 -18.90
CA ARG A 53 -9.55 -6.92 -18.72
C ARG A 53 -10.40 -5.86 -19.38
N ARG A 54 -11.39 -6.29 -20.17
CA ARG A 54 -12.38 -5.38 -20.72
C ARG A 54 -13.46 -5.12 -19.67
N PRO A 55 -13.76 -3.87 -19.30
CA PRO A 55 -14.91 -3.52 -18.49
C PRO A 55 -16.22 -3.95 -19.13
N ASP A 56 -17.26 -4.18 -18.30
CA ASP A 56 -18.62 -4.39 -18.81
C ASP A 56 -19.32 -3.06 -19.04
N SER A 57 -18.96 -2.02 -18.26
CA SER A 57 -19.35 -0.63 -18.50
C SER A 57 -18.37 0.33 -17.81
N GLY A 58 -18.54 1.62 -18.06
CA GLY A 58 -17.60 2.66 -17.64
C GLY A 58 -16.49 2.87 -18.65
N SER A 59 -15.52 3.70 -18.32
CA SER A 59 -14.38 4.01 -19.20
C SER A 59 -13.07 4.07 -18.43
N VAL A 60 -12.00 3.72 -19.11
CA VAL A 60 -10.62 3.84 -18.62
C VAL A 60 -9.83 4.61 -19.67
N SER A 61 -9.03 5.57 -19.24
CA SER A 61 -8.11 6.32 -20.09
C SER A 61 -6.72 6.31 -19.46
N VAL A 62 -5.71 5.99 -20.26
CA VAL A 62 -4.29 6.03 -19.91
C VAL A 62 -3.61 7.05 -20.82
N LEU A 63 -3.20 8.20 -20.29
CA LEU A 63 -2.61 9.28 -21.07
C LEU A 63 -3.51 9.70 -22.27
N GLY A 64 -4.84 9.72 -22.06
CA GLY A 64 -5.82 10.05 -23.07
C GLY A 64 -6.19 8.89 -24.01
N LEU A 65 -5.60 7.70 -23.88
CA LEU A 65 -5.82 6.53 -24.72
C LEU A 65 -6.69 5.47 -24.02
N ASP A 66 -7.54 4.79 -24.77
CA ASP A 66 -8.31 3.64 -24.27
C ASP A 66 -7.44 2.38 -24.29
N PRO A 67 -7.17 1.75 -23.11
CA PRO A 67 -6.28 0.58 -23.04
C PRO A 67 -6.82 -0.69 -23.71
N VAL A 68 -8.10 -0.71 -24.09
CA VAL A 68 -8.71 -1.84 -24.82
C VAL A 68 -8.61 -1.68 -26.32
N THR A 69 -8.90 -0.49 -26.82
CA THR A 69 -8.95 -0.21 -28.29
C THR A 69 -7.62 0.28 -28.83
N GLU A 70 -6.81 1.00 -28.02
CA GLU A 70 -5.52 1.58 -28.38
C GLU A 70 -4.35 0.87 -27.67
N ARG A 71 -4.47 -0.46 -27.55
CA ARG A 71 -3.57 -1.31 -26.75
C ARG A 71 -2.09 -1.17 -27.10
N ALA A 72 -1.77 -1.00 -28.39
CA ALA A 72 -0.38 -0.91 -28.84
C ALA A 72 0.29 0.39 -28.35
N GLU A 73 -0.42 1.51 -28.42
CA GLU A 73 0.04 2.82 -27.96
C GLU A 73 0.15 2.90 -26.44
N VAL A 74 -0.82 2.29 -25.74
CA VAL A 74 -0.80 2.22 -24.27
C VAL A 74 0.40 1.39 -23.79
N ARG A 75 0.70 0.25 -24.41
CA ARG A 75 1.85 -0.58 -24.02
C ARG A 75 3.20 0.14 -24.11
N GLU A 76 3.38 1.04 -25.06
CA GLU A 76 4.62 1.82 -25.20
C GLU A 76 4.79 2.87 -24.07
N ARG A 77 3.73 3.13 -23.28
CA ARG A 77 3.69 4.20 -22.28
C ARG A 77 3.35 3.73 -20.88
N LEU A 78 2.89 2.49 -20.73
CA LEU A 78 2.45 1.88 -19.49
C LEU A 78 3.34 0.70 -19.15
N GLY A 79 4.04 0.79 -18.03
CA GLY A 79 4.73 -0.34 -17.42
C GLY A 79 3.82 -1.02 -16.39
N VAL A 80 3.86 -2.35 -16.34
CA VAL A 80 3.00 -3.09 -15.41
C VAL A 80 3.82 -4.19 -14.73
N GLN A 81 3.87 -4.13 -13.40
CA GLN A 81 4.32 -5.21 -12.55
C GLN A 81 3.09 -5.76 -11.82
N LEU A 82 2.74 -7.01 -12.10
CA LEU A 82 1.62 -7.71 -11.46
C LEU A 82 2.13 -8.64 -10.36
N GLN A 83 1.22 -9.00 -9.45
CA GLN A 83 1.49 -9.80 -8.26
C GLN A 83 2.24 -11.11 -8.53
N GLU A 84 1.96 -11.81 -9.63
CA GLU A 84 2.62 -13.07 -10.00
C GLU A 84 3.49 -12.90 -11.24
N SER A 85 4.74 -12.46 -11.06
CA SER A 85 5.74 -12.41 -12.12
C SER A 85 6.85 -13.42 -11.85
N ARG A 86 6.80 -14.60 -12.48
CA ARG A 86 7.87 -15.59 -12.39
C ARG A 86 8.64 -15.64 -13.70
N LEU A 87 9.94 -15.48 -13.61
CA LEU A 87 10.86 -15.67 -14.73
C LEU A 87 11.43 -17.09 -14.73
N PRO A 88 11.89 -17.60 -15.87
CA PRO A 88 12.63 -18.85 -15.92
C PRO A 88 13.86 -18.83 -15.00
N ASP A 89 14.08 -19.88 -14.26
CA ASP A 89 15.13 -19.98 -13.23
C ASP A 89 16.55 -19.71 -13.77
N ALA A 90 16.79 -20.06 -15.02
CA ALA A 90 18.11 -19.98 -15.66
C ALA A 90 18.43 -18.59 -16.25
N ILE A 91 17.43 -17.73 -16.47
CA ILE A 91 17.63 -16.42 -17.09
C ILE A 91 18.44 -15.51 -16.15
N THR A 92 19.38 -14.77 -16.68
CA THR A 92 20.11 -13.76 -15.94
C THR A 92 19.37 -12.42 -15.92
N VAL A 93 19.76 -11.51 -15.02
CA VAL A 93 19.19 -10.15 -14.96
C VAL A 93 19.32 -9.44 -16.30
N ALA A 94 20.50 -9.49 -16.93
CA ALA A 94 20.73 -8.84 -18.22
C ALA A 94 19.88 -9.45 -19.34
N GLU A 95 19.82 -10.78 -19.43
CA GLU A 95 19.01 -11.47 -20.44
C GLU A 95 17.51 -11.18 -20.25
N ALA A 96 17.03 -11.06 -19.01
CA ALA A 96 15.65 -10.70 -18.74
C ALA A 96 15.33 -9.27 -19.23
N LEU A 97 16.21 -8.30 -18.94
CA LEU A 97 16.05 -6.92 -19.41
C LEU A 97 16.14 -6.81 -20.93
N GLU A 98 17.06 -7.56 -21.57
CA GLU A 98 17.19 -7.60 -23.01
C GLU A 98 15.93 -8.20 -23.67
N LEU A 99 15.44 -9.33 -23.15
CA LEU A 99 14.23 -9.99 -23.63
C LEU A 99 13.02 -9.05 -23.54
N TYR A 100 12.78 -8.46 -22.37
CA TYR A 100 11.63 -7.58 -22.19
C TYR A 100 11.79 -6.26 -22.94
N GLY A 101 13.01 -5.71 -23.02
CA GLY A 101 13.32 -4.53 -23.83
C GLY A 101 13.02 -4.74 -25.32
N SER A 102 13.20 -5.97 -25.83
CA SER A 102 12.93 -6.29 -27.23
C SER A 102 11.45 -6.15 -27.63
N PHE A 103 10.53 -6.08 -26.67
CA PHE A 103 9.10 -5.87 -26.94
C PHE A 103 8.75 -4.40 -27.21
N TYR A 104 9.65 -3.46 -26.97
CA TYR A 104 9.44 -2.02 -27.09
C TYR A 104 10.25 -1.42 -28.23
N ARG A 105 9.72 -0.39 -28.87
CA ARG A 105 10.40 0.30 -29.98
C ARG A 105 11.61 1.11 -29.51
N LYS A 106 11.52 1.67 -28.30
CA LYS A 106 12.58 2.48 -27.69
C LYS A 106 12.71 2.10 -26.21
N PRO A 107 13.35 0.98 -25.91
CA PRO A 107 13.58 0.59 -24.51
C PRO A 107 14.47 1.59 -23.78
N ALA A 108 14.32 1.68 -22.48
CA ALA A 108 15.22 2.43 -21.60
C ALA A 108 16.64 1.82 -21.65
N ASP A 109 17.65 2.63 -21.34
CA ASP A 109 19.02 2.13 -21.20
C ASP A 109 19.11 1.13 -20.04
N GLN A 110 19.53 -0.08 -20.33
CA GLN A 110 19.56 -1.18 -19.36
C GLN A 110 20.61 -0.93 -18.26
N GLY A 111 21.70 -0.24 -18.57
CA GLY A 111 22.74 0.11 -17.61
C GLY A 111 22.20 1.11 -16.59
N GLU A 112 21.63 2.20 -17.05
CA GLU A 112 20.98 3.22 -16.20
C GLU A 112 19.87 2.62 -15.35
N LEU A 113 19.05 1.73 -15.93
CA LEU A 113 17.97 1.07 -15.22
C LEU A 113 18.47 0.12 -14.12
N MET A 114 19.54 -0.65 -14.41
CA MET A 114 20.19 -1.50 -13.40
C MET A 114 20.83 -0.68 -12.28
N GLU A 115 21.43 0.46 -12.58
CA GLU A 115 21.99 1.36 -11.56
C GLU A 115 20.90 1.98 -10.71
N LEU A 116 19.83 2.51 -11.33
CA LEU A 116 18.66 3.08 -10.63
C LEU A 116 18.10 2.09 -9.61
N LEU A 117 18.02 0.81 -9.97
CA LEU A 117 17.39 -0.23 -9.15
C LEU A 117 18.40 -1.03 -8.32
N GLY A 118 19.70 -0.67 -8.34
CA GLY A 118 20.75 -1.33 -7.57
C GLY A 118 20.94 -2.80 -7.96
N LEU A 119 20.88 -3.10 -9.27
CA LEU A 119 21.06 -4.43 -9.87
C LEU A 119 22.37 -4.57 -10.66
N GLY A 120 23.24 -3.56 -10.65
CA GLY A 120 24.47 -3.54 -11.45
C GLY A 120 25.38 -4.75 -11.21
N GLU A 121 25.61 -5.10 -9.94
CA GLU A 121 26.44 -6.25 -9.56
C GLU A 121 25.77 -7.59 -9.93
N GLN A 122 24.45 -7.64 -10.01
CA GLN A 122 23.67 -8.83 -10.30
C GLN A 122 23.46 -9.09 -11.79
N ARG A 123 24.05 -8.27 -12.67
CA ARG A 123 23.86 -8.33 -14.13
C ARG A 123 23.90 -9.75 -14.72
N LYS A 124 24.87 -10.57 -14.28
CA LYS A 124 25.08 -11.95 -14.72
C LYS A 124 24.51 -13.01 -13.80
N THR A 125 23.81 -12.58 -12.74
CA THR A 125 23.21 -13.49 -11.75
C THR A 125 21.92 -14.09 -12.31
N ARG A 126 21.76 -15.40 -12.16
CA ARG A 126 20.54 -16.10 -12.58
C ARG A 126 19.38 -15.82 -11.63
N TYR A 127 18.16 -15.73 -12.18
CA TYR A 127 16.94 -15.43 -11.43
C TYR A 127 16.75 -16.30 -10.18
N LYS A 128 16.99 -17.64 -10.29
CA LYS A 128 16.82 -18.56 -9.15
C LYS A 128 17.70 -18.25 -7.93
N VAL A 129 18.84 -17.59 -8.14
CA VAL A 129 19.84 -17.28 -7.10
C VAL A 129 19.63 -15.90 -6.47
N LEU A 130 18.79 -15.07 -7.08
CA LEU A 130 18.45 -13.76 -6.54
C LEU A 130 17.69 -13.89 -5.22
N SER A 131 18.00 -13.01 -4.27
CA SER A 131 17.19 -12.84 -3.05
C SER A 131 15.78 -12.33 -3.39
N GLY A 132 14.84 -12.39 -2.45
CA GLY A 132 13.48 -11.87 -2.63
C GLY A 132 13.49 -10.39 -3.03
N GLY A 133 14.24 -9.56 -2.33
CA GLY A 133 14.38 -8.14 -2.66
C GLY A 133 15.02 -7.90 -4.03
N GLN A 134 16.02 -8.70 -4.44
CA GLN A 134 16.61 -8.59 -5.78
C GLN A 134 15.63 -9.01 -6.88
N LYS A 135 14.83 -10.05 -6.66
CA LYS A 135 13.75 -10.44 -7.58
C LYS A 135 12.72 -9.33 -7.73
N GLN A 136 12.37 -8.68 -6.62
CA GLN A 136 11.44 -7.56 -6.63
C GLN A 136 12.00 -6.37 -7.41
N ARG A 137 13.28 -6.01 -7.19
CA ARG A 137 13.95 -4.96 -7.96
C ARG A 137 13.97 -5.28 -9.46
N LEU A 138 14.23 -6.54 -9.83
CA LEU A 138 14.16 -6.97 -11.23
C LEU A 138 12.75 -6.86 -11.79
N SER A 139 11.71 -7.22 -11.03
CA SER A 139 10.32 -7.09 -11.46
C SER A 139 9.94 -5.63 -11.75
N ILE A 140 10.38 -4.69 -10.90
CA ILE A 140 10.22 -3.25 -11.14
C ILE A 140 11.01 -2.83 -12.40
N ALA A 141 12.25 -3.32 -12.58
CA ALA A 141 13.06 -3.04 -13.76
C ALA A 141 12.35 -3.45 -15.05
N LEU A 142 11.74 -4.64 -15.05
CA LEU A 142 10.99 -5.14 -16.21
C LEU A 142 9.74 -4.30 -16.52
N ALA A 143 9.08 -3.76 -15.51
CA ALA A 143 7.98 -2.81 -15.72
C ALA A 143 8.47 -1.48 -16.32
N LEU A 144 9.69 -1.07 -16.01
CA LEU A 144 10.26 0.20 -16.46
C LEU A 144 11.07 0.11 -17.76
N VAL A 145 11.37 -1.10 -18.24
CA VAL A 145 12.28 -1.31 -19.39
C VAL A 145 11.80 -0.65 -20.68
N GLY A 146 10.47 -0.48 -20.83
CA GLY A 146 9.88 0.26 -21.95
C GLY A 146 10.02 1.79 -21.89
N GLY A 147 10.59 2.35 -20.83
CA GLY A 147 10.60 3.79 -20.61
C GLY A 147 9.18 4.38 -20.42
N PRO A 148 8.33 3.78 -19.58
CA PRO A 148 6.94 4.17 -19.48
C PRO A 148 6.77 5.55 -18.83
N LYS A 149 5.65 6.23 -19.15
CA LYS A 149 5.21 7.43 -18.44
C LYS A 149 4.38 7.12 -17.20
N VAL A 150 3.76 5.95 -17.19
CA VAL A 150 2.94 5.45 -16.09
C VAL A 150 3.41 4.04 -15.74
N ALA A 151 3.60 3.76 -14.47
CA ALA A 151 3.92 2.42 -13.95
C ALA A 151 2.84 1.95 -12.99
N ILE A 152 2.33 0.74 -13.19
CA ILE A 152 1.47 0.05 -12.23
C ILE A 152 2.34 -0.91 -11.45
N LEU A 153 2.33 -0.79 -10.12
CA LEU A 153 3.11 -1.58 -9.20
C LEU A 153 2.16 -2.24 -8.19
N ASP A 154 1.98 -3.56 -8.33
CA ASP A 154 0.99 -4.30 -7.54
C ASP A 154 1.67 -5.19 -6.50
N GLU A 155 1.35 -4.96 -5.21
CA GLU A 155 1.82 -5.73 -4.04
C GLU A 155 3.35 -5.92 -3.99
N LEU A 156 4.09 -4.82 -4.13
CA LEU A 156 5.54 -4.82 -4.25
C LEU A 156 6.30 -5.45 -3.08
N THR A 157 5.77 -5.34 -1.86
CA THR A 157 6.54 -5.67 -0.66
C THR A 157 6.05 -6.92 0.05
N THR A 158 5.11 -7.63 -0.56
CA THR A 158 4.60 -8.90 -0.02
C THR A 158 5.71 -9.94 0.10
N GLY A 159 5.89 -10.50 1.29
CA GLY A 159 6.90 -11.52 1.57
C GLY A 159 8.34 -11.00 1.69
N LEU A 160 8.56 -9.68 1.71
CA LEU A 160 9.86 -9.07 1.97
C LEU A 160 10.08 -8.85 3.47
N ASP A 161 11.32 -9.01 3.89
CA ASP A 161 11.72 -8.59 5.23
C ASP A 161 11.64 -7.05 5.40
N PRO A 162 11.61 -6.53 6.66
CA PRO A 162 11.41 -5.09 6.90
C PRO A 162 12.48 -4.20 6.26
N GLN A 163 13.72 -4.68 6.09
CA GLN A 163 14.77 -3.90 5.45
C GLN A 163 14.57 -3.86 3.93
N ALA A 164 14.32 -5.01 3.29
CA ALA A 164 14.05 -5.09 1.87
C ALA A 164 12.80 -4.29 1.48
N ARG A 165 11.79 -4.21 2.36
CA ARG A 165 10.61 -3.36 2.18
C ARG A 165 11.00 -1.88 2.13
N ARG A 166 11.75 -1.37 3.12
CA ARG A 166 12.21 0.03 3.13
C ARG A 166 13.06 0.38 1.91
N ASP A 167 13.94 -0.54 1.52
CA ASP A 167 14.76 -0.38 0.31
C ASP A 167 13.89 -0.28 -0.95
N THR A 168 12.81 -1.09 -1.04
CA THR A 168 11.85 -1.05 -2.14
C THR A 168 11.08 0.28 -2.18
N TRP A 169 10.66 0.80 -1.02
CA TRP A 169 10.03 2.12 -0.95
C TRP A 169 10.92 3.23 -1.50
N SER A 170 12.19 3.25 -1.09
CA SER A 170 13.15 4.22 -1.62
C SER A 170 13.40 4.07 -3.13
N LEU A 171 13.22 2.86 -3.67
CA LEU A 171 13.25 2.64 -5.11
C LEU A 171 12.05 3.26 -5.82
N VAL A 172 10.85 3.10 -5.29
CA VAL A 172 9.62 3.70 -5.85
C VAL A 172 9.71 5.22 -5.85
N GLU A 173 10.22 5.81 -4.75
CA GLU A 173 10.47 7.26 -4.66
C GLU A 173 11.42 7.73 -5.77
N ARG A 174 12.54 7.03 -6.01
CA ARG A 174 13.48 7.33 -7.10
C ARG A 174 12.88 7.16 -8.50
N VAL A 175 12.04 6.14 -8.69
CA VAL A 175 11.31 5.96 -9.96
C VAL A 175 10.41 7.17 -10.24
N ARG A 176 9.68 7.65 -9.24
CA ARG A 176 8.88 8.89 -9.35
C ARG A 176 9.74 10.10 -9.72
N GLU A 177 10.93 10.24 -9.11
CA GLU A 177 11.85 11.36 -9.40
C GLU A 177 12.29 11.40 -10.86
N THR A 178 12.25 10.27 -11.58
CA THR A 178 12.49 10.24 -13.03
C THR A 178 11.32 10.79 -13.87
N GLY A 179 10.22 11.21 -13.23
CA GLY A 179 9.02 11.75 -13.88
C GLY A 179 7.95 10.70 -14.21
N VAL A 180 8.13 9.45 -13.77
CA VAL A 180 7.13 8.38 -13.95
C VAL A 180 5.99 8.56 -12.96
N THR A 181 4.75 8.54 -13.45
CA THR A 181 3.54 8.45 -12.61
C THR A 181 3.38 7.03 -12.11
N VAL A 182 3.10 6.83 -10.83
CA VAL A 182 3.00 5.49 -10.23
C VAL A 182 1.59 5.23 -9.72
N LEU A 183 0.98 4.13 -10.18
CA LEU A 183 -0.21 3.55 -9.55
C LEU A 183 0.26 2.41 -8.64
N LEU A 184 0.26 2.65 -7.33
CA LEU A 184 0.67 1.71 -6.30
C LEU A 184 -0.54 0.96 -5.76
N VAL A 185 -0.54 -0.36 -5.82
CA VAL A 185 -1.58 -1.18 -5.20
C VAL A 185 -1.00 -1.97 -4.06
N THR A 186 -1.57 -1.80 -2.88
CA THR A 186 -1.07 -2.46 -1.67
C THR A 186 -2.19 -2.75 -0.68
N HIS A 187 -1.97 -3.71 0.17
CA HIS A 187 -2.79 -3.97 1.35
C HIS A 187 -2.08 -3.53 2.65
N PHE A 188 -0.84 -3.02 2.56
CA PHE A 188 -0.07 -2.49 3.68
C PHE A 188 -0.30 -0.98 3.82
N MET A 189 -0.87 -0.59 4.95
CA MET A 189 -1.21 0.82 5.20
C MET A 189 0.02 1.71 5.39
N ASP A 190 1.07 1.18 6.01
CA ASP A 190 2.36 1.87 6.18
C ASP A 190 3.04 2.19 4.84
N GLU A 191 2.95 1.28 3.86
CA GLU A 191 3.42 1.50 2.50
C GLU A 191 2.62 2.60 1.79
N ALA A 192 1.29 2.49 1.85
CA ALA A 192 0.40 3.48 1.25
C ALA A 192 0.58 4.87 1.86
N GLU A 193 0.64 4.95 3.21
CA GLU A 193 0.83 6.22 3.93
C GLU A 193 2.17 6.89 3.61
N ARG A 194 3.23 6.09 3.45
CA ARG A 194 4.57 6.60 3.18
C ARG A 194 4.77 7.08 1.75
N LEU A 195 4.26 6.31 0.77
CA LEU A 195 4.61 6.51 -0.62
C LEU A 195 3.60 7.36 -1.39
N SER A 196 2.32 7.29 -1.04
CA SER A 196 1.26 7.86 -1.87
C SER A 196 1.02 9.33 -1.58
N ASP A 197 0.91 10.12 -2.63
CA ASP A 197 0.44 11.51 -2.55
C ASP A 197 -1.07 11.55 -2.27
N ARG A 198 -1.83 10.66 -2.93
CA ARG A 198 -3.27 10.44 -2.74
C ARG A 198 -3.59 8.96 -2.77
N ILE A 199 -4.66 8.58 -2.09
CA ILE A 199 -5.08 7.18 -1.95
C ILE A 199 -6.56 7.07 -2.25
N ALA A 200 -6.93 6.08 -3.06
CA ALA A 200 -8.29 5.59 -3.19
C ALA A 200 -8.49 4.36 -2.29
N VAL A 201 -9.47 4.43 -1.41
CA VAL A 201 -9.93 3.28 -0.61
C VAL A 201 -11.03 2.58 -1.39
N ILE A 202 -10.83 1.31 -1.72
CA ILE A 202 -11.81 0.49 -2.43
C ILE A 202 -12.39 -0.56 -1.47
N ASP A 203 -13.70 -0.60 -1.35
CA ASP A 203 -14.42 -1.65 -0.64
C ASP A 203 -15.63 -2.12 -1.46
N LYS A 204 -15.85 -3.43 -1.51
CA LYS A 204 -16.97 -4.08 -2.22
C LYS A 204 -17.21 -3.57 -3.64
N GLY A 205 -16.11 -3.36 -4.37
CA GLY A 205 -16.13 -2.88 -5.76
C GLY A 205 -16.50 -1.41 -5.93
N ARG A 206 -16.37 -0.59 -4.90
CA ARG A 206 -16.64 0.85 -4.93
C ARG A 206 -15.49 1.64 -4.33
N VAL A 207 -15.25 2.85 -4.82
CA VAL A 207 -14.39 3.81 -4.13
C VAL A 207 -15.19 4.43 -2.98
N VAL A 208 -14.72 4.24 -1.75
CA VAL A 208 -15.37 4.77 -0.54
C VAL A 208 -14.76 6.08 -0.07
N ALA A 209 -13.50 6.34 -0.39
CA ALA A 209 -12.82 7.60 -0.12
C ALA A 209 -11.65 7.81 -1.08
N VAL A 210 -11.33 9.07 -1.40
CA VAL A 210 -10.10 9.47 -2.12
C VAL A 210 -9.60 10.75 -1.49
N ASP A 211 -8.38 10.73 -0.96
CA ASP A 211 -7.71 11.92 -0.42
C ASP A 211 -6.20 11.66 -0.25
N THR A 212 -5.47 12.64 0.26
CA THR A 212 -4.13 12.44 0.80
C THR A 212 -4.19 11.51 2.02
N PRO A 213 -3.11 10.79 2.38
CA PRO A 213 -3.09 9.98 3.61
C PRO A 213 -3.54 10.77 4.84
N ALA A 214 -3.03 11.99 5.00
CA ALA A 214 -3.43 12.88 6.11
C ALA A 214 -4.92 13.27 6.03
N GLY A 215 -5.46 13.51 4.82
CA GLY A 215 -6.87 13.82 4.61
C GLY A 215 -7.77 12.65 4.98
N LEU A 216 -7.42 11.42 4.60
CA LEU A 216 -8.16 10.21 4.97
C LEU A 216 -8.18 10.00 6.49
N ILE A 217 -7.02 10.18 7.14
CA ILE A 217 -6.91 10.10 8.60
C ILE A 217 -7.80 11.17 9.27
N ALA A 218 -7.81 12.39 8.74
CA ALA A 218 -8.62 13.48 9.29
C ALA A 218 -10.13 13.27 9.11
N GLN A 219 -10.55 12.70 7.97
CA GLN A 219 -11.95 12.38 7.67
C GLN A 219 -12.48 11.19 8.47
N SER A 220 -11.60 10.29 8.93
CA SER A 220 -11.99 9.18 9.75
C SER A 220 -12.56 9.67 11.08
N SER A 221 -13.70 9.13 11.50
CA SER A 221 -14.33 9.44 12.79
C SER A 221 -13.56 8.86 13.99
N VAL A 222 -12.35 8.37 13.78
CA VAL A 222 -11.52 7.74 14.80
C VAL A 222 -11.17 8.74 15.88
N VAL A 223 -11.33 8.35 17.13
CA VAL A 223 -10.97 9.14 18.29
C VAL A 223 -9.47 9.05 18.58
N GLN A 224 -8.87 10.15 19.05
CA GLN A 224 -7.50 10.15 19.56
C GLN A 224 -7.49 9.66 21.01
N GLN A 225 -6.39 9.03 21.42
CA GLN A 225 -6.15 8.72 22.82
C GLN A 225 -4.87 9.40 23.29
N VAL A 226 -4.97 10.08 24.44
CA VAL A 226 -3.84 10.63 25.18
C VAL A 226 -3.70 9.84 26.45
N ARG A 227 -2.57 9.16 26.63
CA ARG A 227 -2.26 8.32 27.79
C ARG A 227 -1.14 8.96 28.58
N PHE A 228 -1.31 9.07 29.89
CA PHE A 228 -0.29 9.60 30.78
C PHE A 228 -0.50 9.11 32.21
N ARG A 229 0.51 9.30 33.03
CA ARG A 229 0.41 9.16 34.48
C ARG A 229 0.32 10.53 35.12
N VAL A 230 -0.40 10.63 36.21
CA VAL A 230 -0.50 11.87 36.97
C VAL A 230 0.43 11.86 38.17
N SER A 231 1.18 12.94 38.38
CA SER A 231 2.08 13.12 39.53
C SER A 231 1.33 13.25 40.86
N ARG A 232 0.04 13.62 40.80
CA ARG A 232 -0.87 13.75 41.96
C ARG A 232 -2.31 13.46 41.52
N PRO A 233 -3.24 13.17 42.47
CA PRO A 233 -4.64 12.93 42.15
C PRO A 233 -5.23 14.09 41.32
N LEU A 234 -5.83 13.76 40.17
CA LEU A 234 -6.49 14.70 39.27
C LEU A 234 -8.00 14.49 39.36
N ASP A 235 -8.74 15.57 39.53
CA ASP A 235 -10.18 15.53 39.38
C ASP A 235 -10.56 15.21 37.91
N ARG A 236 -11.23 14.09 37.71
CA ARG A 236 -11.70 13.66 36.40
C ARG A 236 -12.54 14.73 35.69
N GLY A 237 -13.27 15.56 36.49
CA GLY A 237 -14.10 16.65 35.99
C GLY A 237 -13.33 17.67 35.15
N VAL A 238 -12.06 17.91 35.48
CA VAL A 238 -11.18 18.83 34.73
C VAL A 238 -10.96 18.41 33.29
N LEU A 239 -10.89 17.09 33.03
CA LEU A 239 -10.69 16.53 31.70
C LEU A 239 -12.03 16.33 30.97
N THR A 240 -13.07 15.87 31.65
CA THR A 240 -14.38 15.67 31.05
C THR A 240 -15.10 16.96 30.66
N ALA A 241 -14.68 18.09 31.20
CA ALA A 241 -15.20 19.41 30.83
C ALA A 241 -14.64 19.95 29.50
N LEU A 242 -13.64 19.31 28.93
CA LEU A 242 -13.06 19.72 27.64
C LEU A 242 -13.98 19.31 26.48
N PRO A 243 -14.27 20.21 25.53
CA PRO A 243 -15.16 19.91 24.41
C PRO A 243 -14.60 18.85 23.45
N GLU A 244 -13.28 18.67 23.43
CA GLU A 244 -12.58 17.67 22.63
C GLU A 244 -12.69 16.26 23.22
N VAL A 245 -13.02 16.13 24.53
CA VAL A 245 -13.00 14.87 25.27
C VAL A 245 -14.34 14.16 25.17
N THR A 246 -14.31 12.90 24.76
CA THR A 246 -15.48 12.02 24.72
C THR A 246 -15.50 11.05 25.88
N GLU A 247 -14.34 10.62 26.36
CA GLU A 247 -14.21 9.66 27.45
C GLU A 247 -12.93 9.87 28.23
N VAL A 248 -12.96 9.61 29.55
CA VAL A 248 -11.81 9.64 30.45
C VAL A 248 -11.83 8.38 31.31
N GLU A 249 -10.80 7.58 31.20
CA GLU A 249 -10.56 6.44 32.10
C GLU A 249 -9.39 6.75 33.03
N VAL A 250 -9.57 6.48 34.30
CA VAL A 250 -8.50 6.62 35.31
C VAL A 250 -8.39 5.32 36.09
N SER A 251 -7.24 4.67 36.00
CA SER A 251 -6.95 3.43 36.70
C SER A 251 -5.51 3.43 37.20
N GLU A 252 -5.33 3.18 38.51
CA GLU A 252 -4.00 3.05 39.16
C GLU A 252 -3.03 4.19 38.82
N GLY A 253 -3.52 5.44 38.79
CA GLY A 253 -2.70 6.62 38.47
C GLY A 253 -2.40 6.81 36.98
N ARG A 254 -2.90 5.92 36.09
CA ARG A 254 -2.91 6.11 34.65
C ARG A 254 -4.19 6.77 34.20
N CYS A 255 -4.05 7.77 33.37
CA CYS A 255 -5.18 8.41 32.68
C CYS A 255 -5.14 8.05 31.19
N VAL A 256 -6.28 7.65 30.65
CA VAL A 256 -6.54 7.51 29.20
C VAL A 256 -7.66 8.48 28.88
N VAL A 257 -7.36 9.46 28.06
CA VAL A 257 -8.31 10.46 27.59
C VAL A 257 -8.57 10.22 26.13
N THR A 258 -9.82 9.92 25.80
CA THR A 258 -10.28 9.66 24.44
C THR A 258 -11.05 10.88 23.94
N GLY A 259 -10.79 11.32 22.71
CA GLY A 259 -11.46 12.51 22.18
C GLY A 259 -11.13 12.78 20.72
N ARG A 260 -11.53 13.98 20.25
CA ARG A 260 -11.41 14.41 18.86
C ARG A 260 -10.74 15.79 18.75
N GLY A 261 -10.30 16.16 17.56
CA GLY A 261 -9.72 17.49 17.31
C GLY A 261 -8.34 17.65 17.95
N GLN A 262 -8.11 18.79 18.61
CA GLN A 262 -6.83 19.13 19.27
C GLN A 262 -6.75 18.58 20.70
N LEU A 263 -7.09 17.30 20.89
CA LEU A 263 -7.19 16.66 22.19
C LEU A 263 -5.94 16.86 23.05
N LEU A 264 -4.74 16.68 22.49
CA LEU A 264 -3.48 16.84 23.21
C LEU A 264 -3.34 18.26 23.78
N SER A 265 -3.62 19.28 22.97
CA SER A 265 -3.51 20.69 23.39
C SER A 265 -4.52 21.02 24.50
N GLY A 266 -5.75 20.51 24.37
CA GLY A 266 -6.79 20.65 25.37
C GLY A 266 -6.40 20.02 26.72
N VAL A 267 -5.95 18.75 26.67
CA VAL A 267 -5.48 17.99 27.85
C VAL A 267 -4.28 18.65 28.47
N ALA A 268 -3.24 19.04 27.72
CA ALA A 268 -2.05 19.70 28.24
C ALA A 268 -2.40 21.03 28.93
N GLY A 269 -3.28 21.84 28.32
CA GLY A 269 -3.76 23.09 28.90
C GLY A 269 -4.56 22.87 30.19
N ALA A 270 -5.37 21.83 30.27
CA ALA A 270 -6.14 21.48 31.46
C ALA A 270 -5.21 21.03 32.62
N LEU A 271 -4.22 20.18 32.31
CA LEU A 271 -3.23 19.73 33.29
C LEU A 271 -2.37 20.88 33.82
N ALA A 272 -1.95 21.81 32.95
CA ALA A 272 -1.20 23.00 33.34
C ALA A 272 -2.00 23.89 34.29
N ARG A 273 -3.29 24.13 34.01
CA ARG A 273 -4.19 24.90 34.90
C ARG A 273 -4.42 24.21 36.23
N ALA A 274 -4.45 22.90 36.27
CA ALA A 274 -4.58 22.10 37.48
C ALA A 274 -3.24 21.94 38.21
N GLU A 275 -2.14 22.47 37.67
CA GLU A 275 -0.75 22.30 38.14
C GLU A 275 -0.37 20.82 38.33
N VAL A 276 -0.87 19.93 37.49
CA VAL A 276 -0.56 18.50 37.47
C VAL A 276 0.44 18.23 36.36
N VAL A 277 1.51 17.52 36.70
CA VAL A 277 2.51 17.10 35.72
C VAL A 277 2.09 15.74 35.15
N ALA A 278 2.04 15.66 33.83
CA ALA A 278 1.87 14.39 33.13
C ALA A 278 3.22 13.68 33.00
N GLU A 279 3.30 12.48 33.52
CA GLU A 279 4.44 11.58 33.34
C GLU A 279 4.10 10.57 32.27
N ASP A 280 5.11 10.09 31.52
CA ASP A 280 4.94 9.09 30.44
C ASP A 280 3.84 9.46 29.42
N LEU A 281 3.74 10.75 29.07
CA LEU A 281 2.71 11.21 28.14
C LEU A 281 2.93 10.60 26.76
N ARG A 282 1.94 9.83 26.30
CA ARG A 282 1.89 9.22 24.98
C ARG A 282 0.62 9.65 24.27
N VAL A 283 0.76 9.95 23.01
CA VAL A 283 -0.37 10.22 22.13
C VAL A 283 -0.42 9.08 21.12
N ASP A 284 -1.49 8.30 21.18
CA ASP A 284 -1.75 7.34 20.13
C ASP A 284 -2.21 8.15 18.91
N ARG A 285 -1.28 8.33 17.98
CA ARG A 285 -1.57 9.03 16.72
C ARG A 285 -2.51 8.16 15.91
N ARG A 286 -3.47 8.79 15.28
CA ARG A 286 -4.30 8.14 14.26
C ARG A 286 -3.41 7.73 13.12
N THR A 287 -3.64 6.54 12.60
CA THR A 287 -2.92 5.96 11.46
C THR A 287 -3.85 5.79 10.29
N LEU A 288 -3.29 5.53 9.13
CA LEU A 288 -4.08 5.14 7.96
C LEU A 288 -4.83 3.81 8.19
N ASP A 289 -4.29 2.91 9.04
CA ASP A 289 -4.98 1.68 9.46
C ASP A 289 -6.29 1.98 10.18
N ASP A 290 -6.27 2.93 11.12
CA ASP A 290 -7.48 3.35 11.84
C ASP A 290 -8.52 3.94 10.87
N ALA A 291 -8.07 4.77 9.92
CA ALA A 291 -8.94 5.35 8.91
C ALA A 291 -9.53 4.27 7.99
N PHE A 292 -8.72 3.30 7.58
CA PHE A 292 -9.14 2.18 6.74
C PHE A 292 -10.24 1.34 7.42
N VAL A 293 -10.06 1.00 8.71
CA VAL A 293 -11.08 0.32 9.51
C VAL A 293 -12.37 1.13 9.58
N ALA A 294 -12.27 2.44 9.77
CA ALA A 294 -13.45 3.32 9.82
C ALA A 294 -14.23 3.36 8.49
N PHE A 295 -13.54 3.32 7.35
CA PHE A 295 -14.18 3.36 6.02
C PHE A 295 -14.75 2.01 5.59
N THR A 296 -14.08 0.90 5.94
CA THR A 296 -14.41 -0.44 5.40
C THR A 296 -15.03 -1.37 6.44
N GLY A 297 -14.82 -1.12 7.73
CA GLY A 297 -15.17 -2.05 8.80
C GLY A 297 -14.28 -3.29 8.88
N HIS A 298 -13.19 -3.34 8.10
CA HIS A 298 -12.23 -4.45 8.05
C HIS A 298 -10.92 -4.05 8.74
N VAL A 299 -10.35 -4.96 9.53
CA VAL A 299 -9.01 -4.79 10.10
C VAL A 299 -7.97 -5.09 9.00
N SER A 300 -6.95 -4.21 8.86
CA SER A 300 -5.85 -4.45 7.92
C SER A 300 -5.00 -5.64 8.36
N GLU A 301 -4.45 -6.38 7.39
CA GLU A 301 -3.47 -7.44 7.69
C GLU A 301 -2.15 -6.77 8.07
N SER A 302 -1.78 -6.85 9.36
CA SER A 302 -0.47 -6.39 9.81
C SER A 302 0.62 -7.38 9.40
N PRO A 303 1.80 -6.92 8.95
CA PRO A 303 2.88 -7.78 8.49
C PRO A 303 3.46 -8.71 9.58
N GLU A 304 3.14 -8.48 10.85
CA GLU A 304 3.58 -9.31 11.97
C GLU A 304 2.76 -10.59 12.19
N SER A 305 1.64 -10.77 11.48
CA SER A 305 0.74 -11.93 11.69
C SER A 305 1.01 -13.14 10.80
N SER A 306 2.07 -13.13 9.98
CA SER A 306 2.48 -14.28 9.17
C SER A 306 3.60 -15.11 9.81
N GLU A 307 3.47 -15.47 11.08
CA GLU A 307 4.23 -16.63 11.59
C GLU A 307 3.64 -17.91 10.99
N PRO A 308 4.46 -18.79 10.38
CA PRO A 308 3.97 -20.08 9.92
C PRO A 308 3.52 -20.88 11.14
N LEU A 309 2.26 -21.33 11.14
CA LEU A 309 1.77 -22.33 12.06
C LEU A 309 2.65 -23.58 11.91
N ASP A 310 3.55 -23.78 12.86
CA ASP A 310 4.28 -25.02 13.04
C ASP A 310 3.28 -26.18 13.14
N SER A 311 3.27 -27.02 12.13
CA SER A 311 2.53 -28.27 12.15
C SER A 311 3.22 -29.18 13.14
N PRO A 312 2.53 -29.75 14.15
CA PRO A 312 3.16 -30.69 15.06
C PRO A 312 3.53 -31.96 14.30
N GLU A 313 4.82 -32.22 14.22
CA GLU A 313 5.37 -33.52 13.81
C GLU A 313 4.73 -34.66 14.60
N SER A 314 4.12 -35.58 13.89
CA SER A 314 3.65 -36.84 14.40
C SER A 314 4.83 -37.75 14.70
N SER A 315 5.38 -37.68 15.92
CA SER A 315 6.20 -38.73 16.51
C SER A 315 5.30 -39.83 17.07
N ALA A 316 5.06 -40.87 16.32
CA ALA A 316 4.66 -42.16 16.94
C ALA A 316 4.90 -43.34 16.01
N ARG A 317 5.77 -44.20 16.51
CA ARG A 317 5.82 -45.67 16.34
C ARG A 317 6.67 -46.27 15.23
N SER A 318 7.91 -46.47 15.59
CA SER A 318 8.63 -47.72 15.29
C SER A 318 8.76 -48.55 16.58
N GLU A 319 7.96 -49.51 16.76
CA GLU A 319 8.26 -50.71 17.56
C GLU A 319 7.29 -51.84 17.21
N ARG A 320 7.85 -52.92 16.71
CA ARG A 320 7.49 -54.35 16.63
C ARG A 320 7.45 -54.83 15.16
N ARG A 321 8.22 -55.82 14.76
CA ARG A 321 8.62 -57.10 15.32
C ARG A 321 9.65 -57.75 14.39
N ALA A 322 10.60 -58.41 15.03
CA ALA A 322 11.37 -59.51 14.51
C ALA A 322 10.46 -60.67 14.02
N GLY A 323 10.93 -61.38 12.99
CA GLY A 323 10.44 -62.58 12.39
C GLY A 323 11.28 -62.87 11.15
#